data_32024e3fea0cc96c70b4c0559f252b68
#
_entry.id   32024e3fea0cc96c70b4c0559f252b68
#
_cell.length_a   1.000
_cell.length_b   1.000
_cell.length_c   1.000
_cell.angle_alpha   90.00
_cell.angle_beta   90.00
_cell.angle_gamma   90.00
#
_symmetry.space_group_name_H-M   'P 1'
#
loop_
_entity.id
_entity.type
_entity.pdbx_description
1 polymer ?
#
loop_
_entity_poly.entity_id
_entity_poly.type
_entity_poly.pdbx_seq_one_letter_code
_entity_poly.pdbx_strand_id
1 'polypeptide(L)'
;LVHEFGHGYAGLGDEYSTDEYDPMYPSDTEPWEPNLTTLKDFQSKWADMMPKGVKIPTPLAKLPDHKNIKNAKEQKKLNEAVFKIGVFEGAGNQSKGCYRPAQVCRMRINEVDDFCPVCQRAIRRITDFYTGK
;
A
#
# COMPACT_ATOMS: atom_id res chain seq x y z
N LEU A 1 -4.72 -15.05 -4.84
CA LEU A 1 -3.48 -15.85 -4.72
C LEU A 1 -2.23 -14.98 -4.70
N VAL A 2 -2.11 -14.03 -5.64
CA VAL A 2 -0.98 -13.10 -5.67
C VAL A 2 -0.98 -12.19 -4.43
N HIS A 3 -2.15 -11.74 -4.00
CA HIS A 3 -2.32 -10.97 -2.77
C HIS A 3 -1.81 -11.77 -1.55
N GLU A 4 -2.23 -13.02 -1.45
CA GLU A 4 -1.82 -13.90 -0.34
C GLU A 4 -0.33 -14.20 -0.37
N PHE A 5 0.27 -14.28 -1.56
CA PHE A 5 1.72 -14.39 -1.72
C PHE A 5 2.43 -13.19 -1.07
N GLY A 6 1.87 -11.97 -1.27
CA GLY A 6 2.42 -10.77 -0.63
C GLY A 6 2.48 -10.87 0.88
N HIS A 7 1.40 -11.36 1.51
CA HIS A 7 1.39 -11.60 2.96
C HIS A 7 2.43 -12.63 3.38
N GLY A 8 2.40 -13.79 2.75
CA GLY A 8 3.21 -14.94 3.19
C GLY A 8 4.68 -14.79 2.90
N TYR A 9 5.04 -14.18 1.78
CA TYR A 9 6.44 -14.07 1.34
C TYR A 9 7.14 -12.84 1.91
N ALA A 10 6.55 -11.67 1.75
CA ALA A 10 7.20 -10.39 2.08
C ALA A 10 6.65 -9.74 3.35
N GLY A 11 5.70 -10.37 4.02
CA GLY A 11 5.09 -9.82 5.23
C GLY A 11 4.28 -8.57 4.98
N LEU A 12 3.76 -8.39 3.78
CA LEU A 12 2.96 -7.21 3.45
C LEU A 12 1.62 -7.24 4.17
N GLY A 13 1.19 -6.07 4.64
CA GLY A 13 -0.14 -5.92 5.24
C GLY A 13 -1.20 -5.61 4.20
N ASP A 14 -2.46 -5.72 4.59
CA ASP A 14 -3.58 -5.32 3.76
C ASP A 14 -3.63 -3.82 3.62
N GLU A 15 -3.75 -3.32 2.39
CA GLU A 15 -3.86 -1.89 2.12
C GLU A 15 -5.31 -1.42 2.00
N TYR A 16 -6.27 -2.33 2.08
CA TYR A 16 -7.68 -1.96 2.12
C TYR A 16 -8.10 -1.57 3.54
N SER A 17 -9.22 -0.84 3.64
CA SER A 17 -9.74 -0.35 4.90
C SER A 17 -11.19 -0.82 5.09
N THR A 18 -11.49 -1.21 6.31
CA THR A 18 -12.84 -1.52 6.77
C THR A 18 -12.90 -1.20 8.25
N ASP A 19 -14.07 -0.90 8.77
CA ASP A 19 -14.26 -0.67 10.21
C ASP A 19 -15.06 -1.82 10.85
N GLU A 20 -15.03 -3.00 10.23
CA GLU A 20 -15.69 -4.20 10.74
C GLU A 20 -15.04 -4.77 12.00
N TYR A 21 -13.77 -4.42 12.23
CA TYR A 21 -12.98 -4.94 13.36
C TYR A 21 -12.44 -3.80 14.20
N ASP A 22 -12.07 -4.10 15.44
CA ASP A 22 -11.38 -3.16 16.31
C ASP A 22 -10.04 -2.77 15.67
N PRO A 23 -9.58 -1.51 15.85
CA PRO A 23 -8.30 -1.08 15.31
C PRO A 23 -7.15 -1.96 15.81
N MET A 24 -6.38 -2.52 14.87
CA MET A 24 -5.22 -3.37 15.16
C MET A 24 -3.94 -2.56 15.31
N TYR A 25 -3.94 -1.31 14.87
CA TYR A 25 -2.74 -0.46 14.79
C TYR A 25 -2.98 0.83 15.57
N PRO A 26 -2.68 0.84 16.89
CA PRO A 26 -2.78 2.07 17.69
C PRO A 26 -1.79 3.12 17.20
N SER A 27 -2.14 4.40 17.38
CA SER A 27 -1.32 5.52 16.88
C SER A 27 0.05 5.63 17.52
N ASP A 28 0.26 4.99 18.66
CA ASP A 28 1.54 5.00 19.39
C ASP A 28 2.45 3.82 19.00
N THR A 29 2.02 2.98 18.09
CA THR A 29 2.75 1.77 17.67
C THR A 29 2.95 1.77 16.16
N GLU A 30 4.20 1.63 15.72
CA GLU A 30 4.46 1.48 14.29
C GLU A 30 4.25 0.02 13.88
N PRO A 31 3.44 -0.27 12.85
CA PRO A 31 3.26 -1.64 12.34
C PRO A 31 4.58 -2.24 11.88
N TRP A 32 4.75 -3.56 12.01
CA TRP A 32 5.93 -4.23 11.49
C TRP A 32 5.88 -4.42 9.96
N GLU A 33 4.70 -4.41 9.37
CA GLU A 33 4.52 -4.61 7.94
C GLU A 33 5.15 -3.45 7.15
N PRO A 34 5.96 -3.74 6.12
CA PRO A 34 6.74 -2.69 5.44
C PRO A 34 5.90 -1.71 4.62
N ASN A 35 4.66 -2.05 4.29
CA ASN A 35 3.75 -1.23 3.49
C ASN A 35 2.66 -0.54 4.31
N LEU A 36 2.77 -0.56 5.64
CA LEU A 36 1.83 0.12 6.53
C LEU A 36 2.58 1.05 7.47
N THR A 37 1.96 2.16 7.84
CA THR A 37 2.51 3.07 8.85
C THR A 37 1.39 3.75 9.63
N THR A 38 1.64 3.97 10.93
CA THR A 38 0.81 4.84 11.75
C THR A 38 1.40 6.24 11.86
N LEU A 39 2.48 6.52 11.15
CA LEU A 39 3.31 7.72 11.20
C LEU A 39 4.17 7.83 12.47
N LYS A 40 4.10 6.85 13.36
CA LYS A 40 4.94 6.82 14.56
C LYS A 40 6.42 6.74 14.21
N ASP A 41 6.76 5.93 13.20
CA ASP A 41 8.13 5.81 12.69
C ASP A 41 8.11 5.66 11.16
N PHE A 42 7.59 6.67 10.49
CA PHE A 42 7.51 6.66 9.03
C PHE A 42 8.91 6.64 8.38
N GLN A 43 9.93 7.17 9.06
CA GLN A 43 11.29 7.20 8.51
C GLN A 43 11.85 5.79 8.25
N SER A 44 11.41 4.79 9.01
CA SER A 44 11.83 3.40 8.80
C SER A 44 11.06 2.70 7.67
N LYS A 45 10.08 3.35 7.11
CA LYS A 45 9.19 2.79 6.08
C LYS A 45 9.61 3.28 4.68
N TRP A 46 8.76 4.04 4.03
CA TRP A 46 9.04 4.46 2.65
C TRP A 46 9.26 5.98 2.49
N ALA A 47 9.64 6.65 3.57
CA ALA A 47 9.94 8.08 3.51
C ALA A 47 11.00 8.41 2.46
N ASP A 48 11.97 7.53 2.27
CA ASP A 48 13.05 7.65 1.28
C ASP A 48 12.57 7.54 -0.17
N MET A 49 11.37 7.02 -0.40
CA MET A 49 10.78 6.88 -1.74
C MET A 49 9.77 7.97 -2.07
N MET A 50 9.51 8.87 -1.13
CA MET A 50 8.50 9.92 -1.33
C MET A 50 8.96 10.96 -2.34
N PRO A 51 8.12 11.28 -3.36
CA PRO A 51 8.41 12.41 -4.23
C PRO A 51 8.35 13.73 -3.45
N LYS A 52 9.10 14.73 -3.92
CA LYS A 52 9.07 16.07 -3.31
C LYS A 52 7.67 16.68 -3.41
N GLY A 53 7.24 17.32 -2.34
CA GLY A 53 6.01 18.10 -2.33
C GLY A 53 4.74 17.29 -2.13
N VAL A 54 4.84 15.98 -1.92
CA VAL A 54 3.67 15.15 -1.64
C VAL A 54 3.24 15.36 -0.19
N LYS A 55 1.98 15.70 0.00
CA LYS A 55 1.42 15.97 1.34
C LYS A 55 1.17 14.67 2.11
N ILE A 56 1.25 14.75 3.43
CA ILE A 56 0.93 13.67 4.37
C ILE A 56 -0.19 14.15 5.30
N PRO A 57 -1.40 13.55 5.32
CA PRO A 57 -1.84 12.48 4.42
C PRO A 57 -1.98 12.95 2.98
N THR A 58 -1.76 12.05 2.04
CA THR A 58 -1.85 12.37 0.62
C THR A 58 -3.30 12.42 0.18
N PRO A 59 -3.75 13.50 -0.49
CA PRO A 59 -5.11 13.58 -0.99
C PRO A 59 -5.41 12.49 -2.02
N LEU A 60 -6.62 11.93 -1.96
CA LEU A 60 -7.05 10.93 -2.93
C LEU A 60 -7.28 11.59 -4.30
N ALA A 61 -6.78 10.96 -5.35
CA ALA A 61 -7.10 11.33 -6.72
C ALA A 61 -8.42 10.68 -7.15
N LYS A 62 -9.10 11.30 -8.11
CA LYS A 62 -10.29 10.71 -8.69
C LYS A 62 -9.87 9.58 -9.63
N LEU A 63 -10.25 8.35 -9.28
CA LEU A 63 -9.94 7.15 -10.05
C LEU A 63 -11.23 6.44 -10.49
N PRO A 64 -11.19 5.66 -11.60
CA PRO A 64 -12.31 4.82 -11.98
C PRO A 64 -12.67 3.84 -10.86
N ASP A 65 -13.94 3.45 -10.81
CA ASP A 65 -14.40 2.42 -9.88
C ASP A 65 -13.82 1.07 -10.32
N HIS A 66 -12.94 0.49 -9.48
CA HIS A 66 -12.26 -0.77 -9.79
C HIS A 66 -13.22 -1.96 -9.92
N LYS A 67 -14.42 -1.86 -9.35
CA LYS A 67 -15.45 -2.91 -9.46
C LYS A 67 -16.28 -2.79 -10.73
N ASN A 68 -16.16 -1.68 -11.48
CA ASN A 68 -16.95 -1.39 -12.67
C ASN A 68 -16.09 -0.76 -13.77
N ILE A 69 -14.97 -1.39 -14.10
CA ILE A 69 -14.08 -0.91 -15.15
C ILE A 69 -14.77 -1.09 -16.51
N LYS A 70 -14.94 0.03 -17.23
CA LYS A 70 -15.74 0.07 -18.47
C LYS A 70 -14.92 -0.12 -19.73
N ASN A 71 -13.61 0.19 -19.70
CA ASN A 71 -12.78 0.17 -20.91
C ASN A 71 -11.30 0.12 -20.53
N ALA A 72 -10.45 -0.06 -21.55
CA ALA A 72 -8.99 -0.12 -21.37
C ALA A 72 -8.39 1.17 -20.83
N LYS A 73 -8.98 2.32 -21.11
CA LYS A 73 -8.52 3.62 -20.62
C LYS A 73 -8.66 3.71 -19.10
N GLU A 74 -9.78 3.25 -18.56
CA GLU A 74 -9.99 3.20 -17.11
C GLU A 74 -9.03 2.24 -16.43
N GLN A 75 -8.81 1.07 -17.02
CA GLN A 75 -7.86 0.09 -16.50
C GLN A 75 -6.43 0.66 -16.48
N LYS A 76 -6.04 1.35 -17.55
CA LYS A 76 -4.73 2.01 -17.63
C LYS A 76 -4.55 3.05 -16.53
N LYS A 77 -5.58 3.84 -16.26
CA LYS A 77 -5.55 4.87 -15.22
C LYS A 77 -5.36 4.26 -13.83
N LEU A 78 -6.03 3.15 -13.54
CA LEU A 78 -5.83 2.41 -12.30
C LEU A 78 -4.40 1.86 -12.21
N ASN A 79 -3.91 1.24 -13.28
CA ASN A 79 -2.56 0.67 -13.31
C ASN A 79 -1.49 1.73 -13.08
N GLU A 80 -1.66 2.93 -13.63
CA GLU A 80 -0.72 4.04 -13.44
C GLU A 80 -0.73 4.54 -11.99
N ALA A 81 -1.89 4.53 -11.34
CA ALA A 81 -2.01 4.99 -9.95
C ALA A 81 -1.22 4.12 -8.98
N VAL A 82 -0.97 2.87 -9.30
CA VAL A 82 -0.18 1.94 -8.48
C VAL A 82 1.23 2.48 -8.24
N PHE A 83 1.78 3.24 -9.19
CA PHE A 83 3.15 3.73 -9.13
C PHE A 83 3.28 5.15 -8.55
N LYS A 84 2.18 5.76 -8.10
CA LYS A 84 2.20 7.09 -7.47
C LYS A 84 2.28 6.96 -5.96
N ILE A 85 3.49 7.08 -5.43
CA ILE A 85 3.77 6.88 -4.00
C ILE A 85 3.29 8.10 -3.20
N GLY A 86 2.65 7.82 -2.08
CA GLY A 86 2.21 8.82 -1.12
C GLY A 86 2.04 8.21 0.26
N VAL A 87 1.22 8.82 1.09
CA VAL A 87 0.84 8.32 2.42
C VAL A 87 -0.67 8.51 2.53
N PHE A 88 -1.40 7.50 2.07
CA PHE A 88 -2.86 7.55 1.95
C PHE A 88 -3.50 6.95 3.19
N GLU A 89 -4.42 7.68 3.82
CA GLU A 89 -5.10 7.20 5.01
C GLU A 89 -6.06 6.05 4.69
N GLY A 90 -6.08 5.05 5.58
CA GLY A 90 -6.89 3.85 5.42
C GLY A 90 -6.06 2.66 4.97
N ALA A 91 -5.81 1.73 5.89
CA ALA A 91 -5.07 0.51 5.62
C ALA A 91 -5.15 -0.41 6.85
N GLY A 92 -4.71 -1.65 6.70
CA GLY A 92 -4.68 -2.58 7.82
C GLY A 92 -6.07 -2.85 8.40
N ASN A 93 -7.08 -2.82 7.55
CA ASN A 93 -8.49 -3.01 7.93
C ASN A 93 -9.07 -1.89 8.81
N GLN A 94 -8.44 -0.72 8.83
CA GLN A 94 -8.99 0.45 9.53
C GLN A 94 -8.96 1.69 8.64
N SER A 95 -9.99 2.53 8.74
CA SER A 95 -10.12 3.73 7.90
C SER A 95 -9.31 4.92 8.42
N LYS A 96 -8.90 4.89 9.68
CA LYS A 96 -8.21 5.99 10.35
C LYS A 96 -6.95 5.50 11.06
N GLY A 97 -5.91 6.33 11.05
CA GLY A 97 -4.71 6.11 11.85
C GLY A 97 -3.71 5.11 11.29
N CYS A 98 -4.02 4.47 10.17
CA CYS A 98 -3.09 3.60 9.47
C CYS A 98 -3.07 4.01 8.00
N TYR A 99 -1.87 4.04 7.39
CA TYR A 99 -1.65 4.63 6.08
C TYR A 99 -0.97 3.63 5.15
N ARG A 100 -1.23 3.79 3.85
CA ARG A 100 -0.68 2.95 2.80
C ARG A 100 0.10 3.78 1.78
N PRO A 101 1.03 3.17 1.02
CA PRO A 101 1.93 3.92 0.14
C PRO A 101 1.34 4.30 -1.21
N ALA A 102 0.25 3.67 -1.63
CA ALA A 102 -0.39 3.97 -2.91
C ALA A 102 -1.90 3.95 -2.73
N GLN A 103 -2.60 4.75 -3.55
CA GLN A 103 -4.05 4.77 -3.49
C GLN A 103 -4.64 3.42 -3.89
N VAL A 104 -4.04 2.76 -4.89
CA VAL A 104 -4.37 1.39 -5.30
C VAL A 104 -3.11 0.56 -5.45
N CYS A 105 -3.20 -0.72 -5.10
CA CYS A 105 -2.10 -1.67 -5.12
C CYS A 105 -2.69 -3.08 -5.08
N ARG A 106 -1.94 -4.10 -5.51
CA ARG A 106 -2.38 -5.49 -5.40
C ARG A 106 -2.73 -5.88 -3.97
N MET A 107 -2.12 -5.24 -2.98
CA MET A 107 -2.45 -5.49 -1.56
C MET A 107 -3.74 -4.79 -1.12
N ARG A 108 -4.40 -4.04 -1.99
CA ARG A 108 -5.67 -3.38 -1.73
C ARG A 108 -6.81 -3.93 -2.59
N ILE A 109 -6.58 -4.09 -3.90
CA ILE A 109 -7.61 -4.53 -4.85
C ILE A 109 -7.06 -5.60 -5.80
N ASN A 110 -7.94 -6.43 -6.34
CA ASN A 110 -7.55 -7.50 -7.26
C ASN A 110 -7.53 -7.05 -8.73
N GLU A 111 -8.06 -5.87 -9.03
CA GLU A 111 -8.23 -5.36 -10.39
C GLU A 111 -6.97 -4.72 -10.96
N VAL A 112 -5.88 -4.66 -10.18
CA VAL A 112 -4.55 -4.30 -10.66
C VAL A 112 -3.61 -5.47 -10.46
N ASP A 113 -2.72 -5.70 -11.43
CA ASP A 113 -1.79 -6.85 -11.39
C ASP A 113 -0.54 -6.55 -10.56
N ASP A 114 -0.18 -5.28 -10.44
CA ASP A 114 1.10 -4.89 -9.86
C ASP A 114 1.00 -4.53 -8.39
N PHE A 115 2.03 -4.93 -7.64
CA PHE A 115 2.32 -4.34 -6.35
C PHE A 115 2.86 -2.93 -6.54
N CYS A 116 2.54 -2.01 -5.62
CA CYS A 116 3.12 -0.66 -5.67
C CYS A 116 4.64 -0.71 -5.44
N PRO A 117 5.39 0.36 -5.76
CA PRO A 117 6.85 0.34 -5.62
C PRO A 117 7.35 0.00 -4.22
N VAL A 118 6.64 0.43 -3.17
CA VAL A 118 7.01 0.10 -1.79
C VAL A 118 6.87 -1.40 -1.52
N CYS A 119 5.78 -2.01 -1.98
CA CYS A 119 5.57 -3.45 -1.86
C CYS A 119 6.59 -4.23 -2.70
N GLN A 120 6.91 -3.75 -3.90
CA GLN A 120 7.93 -4.35 -4.75
C GLN A 120 9.31 -4.33 -4.09
N ARG A 121 9.66 -3.23 -3.43
CA ARG A 121 10.92 -3.12 -2.68
C ARG A 121 10.97 -4.13 -1.53
N ALA A 122 9.86 -4.29 -0.81
CA ALA A 122 9.79 -5.27 0.28
C ALA A 122 9.98 -6.70 -0.24
N ILE A 123 9.33 -7.04 -1.35
CA ILE A 123 9.49 -8.34 -1.99
C ILE A 123 10.94 -8.56 -2.43
N ARG A 124 11.56 -7.55 -3.01
CA ARG A 124 12.95 -7.60 -3.48
C ARG A 124 13.93 -7.78 -2.32
N ARG A 125 13.71 -7.09 -1.19
CA ARG A 125 14.57 -7.23 0.01
C ARG A 125 14.53 -8.64 0.57
N ILE A 126 13.37 -9.28 0.61
CA ILE A 126 13.25 -10.67 1.05
C ILE A 126 13.94 -11.61 0.05
N THR A 127 13.74 -11.38 -1.24
CA THR A 127 14.39 -12.18 -2.29
C THR A 127 15.92 -12.07 -2.18
N ASP A 128 16.45 -10.87 -2.01
CA ASP A 128 17.89 -10.64 -1.86
C ASP A 128 18.44 -11.31 -0.60
N PHE A 129 17.69 -11.30 0.48
CA PHE A 129 18.06 -11.99 1.71
C PHE A 129 18.24 -13.49 1.48
N TYR A 130 17.27 -14.13 0.81
CA TYR A 130 17.33 -15.57 0.56
C TYR A 130 18.33 -15.97 -0.52
N THR A 131 18.66 -15.07 -1.44
CA THR A 131 19.64 -15.34 -2.52
C THR A 131 21.05 -14.86 -2.18
N GLY A 132 21.25 -14.23 -1.02
CA GLY A 132 22.56 -13.78 -0.57
C GLY A 132 23.07 -12.53 -1.28
N LYS A 133 22.17 -11.71 -1.84
CA LYS A 133 22.56 -10.49 -2.58
C LYS A 133 22.52 -9.25 -1.72
#